data_9bdb4d9e82abdeb0df64e0b43830c412
#
_entry.id   9bdb4d9e82abdeb0df64e0b43830c412
#
_cell.length_a   1.000
_cell.length_b   1.000
_cell.length_c   1.000
_cell.angle_alpha   90.00
_cell.angle_beta   90.00
_cell.angle_gamma   90.00
#
_symmetry.space_group_name_H-M   'P 1'
#
loop_
_entity.id
_entity.type
_entity.pdbx_description
1 polymer ?
#
loop_
_entity_poly.entity_id
_entity_poly.type
_entity_poly.pdbx_seq_one_letter_code
_entity_poly.pdbx_strand_id
1 'polypeptide(L)'
;MNNKVTLKNVADYVGVSTATVSYVLNGKQQSISDETKEAILNAVKELGYYPNMNAKELASNRSQLIGVVVPQTEGDNKSVFANSFYGEILGSIEREARQQGYQVVISCADLDDNYIRIAYERNLSGIIAIGVYQDEILSKLSETKIPVVLIDSYCKTQDFNNVRIDDEQGSYLATSYLIRKGHSRIGFLCGHIQKNGVMQKRFQGYRKALEEAGINLNPQWIFERKVSFEDGR
;
A
#
# COMPACT_ATOMS: atom_id res chain seq x y z
N MET A 1 8.70 -5.87 37.32
CA MET A 1 7.91 -4.79 36.63
C MET A 1 8.93 -3.87 36.00
N ASN A 2 9.04 -3.85 34.68
CA ASN A 2 9.96 -2.96 33.97
C ASN A 2 9.36 -1.55 34.03
N ASN A 3 9.89 -0.70 34.86
CA ASN A 3 9.47 0.69 34.99
C ASN A 3 9.91 1.43 33.72
N LYS A 4 9.03 1.54 32.73
CA LYS A 4 9.29 2.25 31.46
C LYS A 4 9.56 3.72 31.80
N VAL A 5 10.74 4.22 31.44
CA VAL A 5 11.09 5.64 31.63
C VAL A 5 10.08 6.51 30.88
N THR A 6 9.60 7.54 31.54
CA THR A 6 8.58 8.47 31.03
C THR A 6 9.19 9.82 30.69
N LEU A 7 8.47 10.62 29.89
CA LEU A 7 8.85 12.01 29.62
C LEU A 7 9.06 12.82 30.89
N LYS A 8 8.27 12.53 31.94
CA LYS A 8 8.37 13.17 33.25
C LYS A 8 9.70 12.85 33.91
N ASN A 9 10.16 11.59 33.83
CA ASN A 9 11.48 11.23 34.43
C ASN A 9 12.63 12.00 33.77
N VAL A 10 12.57 12.23 32.44
CA VAL A 10 13.58 13.06 31.76
C VAL A 10 13.47 14.52 32.20
N ALA A 11 12.27 15.06 32.31
CA ALA A 11 12.03 16.43 32.76
C ALA A 11 12.52 16.66 34.18
N ASP A 12 12.22 15.75 35.10
CA ASP A 12 12.66 15.79 36.50
C ASP A 12 14.21 15.67 36.62
N TYR A 13 14.84 14.83 35.78
CA TYR A 13 16.28 14.63 35.76
C TYR A 13 17.05 15.90 35.33
N VAL A 14 16.53 16.62 34.32
CA VAL A 14 17.18 17.86 33.82
C VAL A 14 16.73 19.11 34.58
N GLY A 15 15.65 19.04 35.38
CA GLY A 15 15.09 20.18 36.10
C GLY A 15 14.28 21.14 35.18
N VAL A 16 13.62 20.62 34.14
CA VAL A 16 12.81 21.40 33.21
C VAL A 16 11.37 20.90 33.18
N SER A 17 10.48 21.63 32.48
CA SER A 17 9.11 21.17 32.28
C SER A 17 9.03 20.03 31.23
N THR A 18 8.01 19.16 31.35
CA THR A 18 7.72 18.14 30.34
C THR A 18 7.45 18.75 28.99
N ALA A 19 6.86 19.96 28.93
CA ALA A 19 6.67 20.71 27.70
C ALA A 19 7.99 21.07 27.02
N THR A 20 9.00 21.54 27.81
CA THR A 20 10.35 21.85 27.31
C THR A 20 11.00 20.62 26.68
N VAL A 21 10.97 19.47 27.37
CA VAL A 21 11.49 18.21 26.86
C VAL A 21 10.77 17.81 25.55
N SER A 22 9.43 17.91 25.52
CA SER A 22 8.64 17.62 24.33
C SER A 22 8.99 18.54 23.15
N TYR A 23 9.23 19.82 23.38
CA TYR A 23 9.62 20.75 22.32
C TYR A 23 10.98 20.41 21.72
N VAL A 24 11.97 20.08 22.55
CA VAL A 24 13.30 19.68 22.08
C VAL A 24 13.23 18.39 21.26
N LEU A 25 12.50 17.37 21.75
CA LEU A 25 12.36 16.09 21.04
C LEU A 25 11.58 16.17 19.74
N ASN A 26 10.69 17.14 19.60
CA ASN A 26 9.91 17.35 18.38
C ASN A 26 10.54 18.39 17.43
N GLY A 27 11.73 18.89 17.69
CA GLY A 27 12.42 19.86 16.84
C GLY A 27 11.70 21.21 16.72
N LYS A 28 10.77 21.53 17.63
CA LYS A 28 10.10 22.82 17.63
C LYS A 28 11.08 23.88 18.10
N GLN A 29 11.42 24.80 17.22
CA GLN A 29 12.29 25.94 17.52
C GLN A 29 11.53 26.94 18.42
N GLN A 30 11.63 26.75 19.70
CA GLN A 30 11.35 27.79 20.68
C GLN A 30 12.68 28.25 21.28
N SER A 31 12.66 29.39 21.97
CA SER A 31 13.82 30.03 22.63
C SER A 31 14.36 29.19 23.83
N ILE A 32 14.79 27.96 23.51
CA ILE A 32 15.46 27.06 24.46
C ILE A 32 16.95 27.16 24.16
N SER A 33 17.76 27.44 25.22
CA SER A 33 19.20 27.52 25.04
C SER A 33 19.79 26.21 24.54
N ASP A 34 20.90 26.30 23.80
CA ASP A 34 21.57 25.10 23.27
C ASP A 34 22.09 24.21 24.37
N GLU A 35 22.53 24.77 25.50
CA GLU A 35 22.92 24.06 26.70
C GLU A 35 21.77 23.19 27.25
N THR A 36 20.55 23.74 27.33
CA THR A 36 19.36 23.00 27.79
C THR A 36 18.96 21.90 26.81
N LYS A 37 19.09 22.14 25.48
CA LYS A 37 18.83 21.13 24.48
C LYS A 37 19.79 19.95 24.62
N GLU A 38 21.08 20.24 24.76
CA GLU A 38 22.10 19.21 24.91
C GLU A 38 21.90 18.40 26.20
N ALA A 39 21.61 19.06 27.33
CA ALA A 39 21.29 18.39 28.59
C ALA A 39 20.10 17.44 28.46
N ILE A 40 19.02 17.85 27.76
CA ILE A 40 17.85 17.01 27.53
C ILE A 40 18.21 15.80 26.64
N LEU A 41 18.95 16.00 25.56
CA LEU A 41 19.32 14.91 24.64
C LEU A 41 20.25 13.88 25.31
N ASN A 42 21.15 14.35 26.20
CA ASN A 42 22.01 13.47 27.00
C ASN A 42 21.19 12.69 28.02
N ALA A 43 20.28 13.33 28.74
CA ALA A 43 19.39 12.67 29.70
C ALA A 43 18.51 11.60 29.02
N VAL A 44 18.02 11.86 27.83
CA VAL A 44 17.25 10.88 27.03
C VAL A 44 18.07 9.62 26.75
N LYS A 45 19.35 9.78 26.37
CA LYS A 45 20.26 8.64 26.14
C LYS A 45 20.61 7.89 27.43
N GLU A 46 20.97 8.61 28.48
CA GLU A 46 21.36 8.00 29.76
C GLU A 46 20.23 7.22 30.41
N LEU A 47 19.02 7.78 30.42
CA LEU A 47 17.84 7.14 31.00
C LEU A 47 17.25 6.08 30.09
N GLY A 48 17.67 5.97 28.81
CA GLY A 48 17.08 5.07 27.84
C GLY A 48 15.61 5.41 27.54
N TYR A 49 15.29 6.70 27.50
CA TYR A 49 13.93 7.13 27.19
C TYR A 49 13.64 7.00 25.70
N TYR A 50 12.55 6.30 25.37
CA TYR A 50 11.98 6.24 24.03
C TYR A 50 10.61 6.91 24.05
N PRO A 51 10.36 7.87 23.12
CA PRO A 51 9.06 8.50 22.99
C PRO A 51 7.95 7.46 22.85
N ASN A 52 6.90 7.59 23.65
CA ASN A 52 5.73 6.74 23.51
C ASN A 52 4.89 7.26 22.35
N MET A 53 4.92 6.53 21.23
CA MET A 53 4.16 6.89 20.02
C MET A 53 2.67 7.00 20.30
N ASN A 54 2.09 6.11 21.13
CA ASN A 54 0.68 6.17 21.49
C ASN A 54 0.31 7.49 22.22
N ALA A 55 1.22 8.02 23.05
CA ALA A 55 1.00 9.31 23.70
C ALA A 55 1.08 10.49 22.72
N LYS A 56 1.94 10.37 21.70
CA LYS A 56 2.05 11.34 20.62
C LYS A 56 0.84 11.30 19.69
N GLU A 57 0.35 10.12 19.39
CA GLU A 57 -0.86 9.88 18.60
C GLU A 57 -2.12 10.44 19.29
N LEU A 58 -2.26 10.20 20.59
CA LEU A 58 -3.35 10.78 21.39
C LEU A 58 -3.31 12.33 21.39
N ALA A 59 -2.13 12.93 21.43
CA ALA A 59 -1.97 14.38 21.42
C ALA A 59 -2.23 15.00 20.04
N SER A 60 -1.94 14.29 18.94
CA SER A 60 -2.08 14.76 17.58
C SER A 60 -3.36 14.27 16.89
N ASN A 61 -4.07 13.33 17.49
CA ASN A 61 -5.19 12.58 16.91
C ASN A 61 -4.87 11.97 15.53
N ARG A 62 -3.59 11.65 15.28
CA ARG A 62 -3.09 11.04 14.03
C ARG A 62 -2.06 9.98 14.37
N SER A 63 -2.25 8.78 13.86
CA SER A 63 -1.20 7.78 13.86
C SER A 63 -0.20 8.09 12.73
N GLN A 64 0.99 7.50 12.82
CA GLN A 64 1.95 7.48 11.71
C GLN A 64 1.91 6.12 11.01
N LEU A 65 0.72 5.48 10.96
CA LEU A 65 0.53 4.17 10.37
C LEU A 65 -0.25 4.28 9.06
N ILE A 66 0.26 3.64 8.01
CA ILE A 66 -0.42 3.43 6.74
C ILE A 66 -0.70 1.94 6.60
N GLY A 67 -1.96 1.58 6.36
CA GLY A 67 -2.35 0.22 6.04
C GLY A 67 -2.14 -0.08 4.56
N VAL A 68 -1.50 -1.20 4.24
CA VAL A 68 -1.42 -1.70 2.86
C VAL A 68 -2.11 -3.04 2.81
N VAL A 69 -3.09 -3.15 1.92
CA VAL A 69 -3.88 -4.37 1.75
C VAL A 69 -3.63 -4.94 0.37
N VAL A 70 -3.27 -6.21 0.34
CA VAL A 70 -3.16 -7.00 -0.88
C VAL A 70 -4.14 -8.15 -0.74
N PRO A 71 -5.32 -8.12 -1.40
CA PRO A 71 -6.28 -9.22 -1.35
C PRO A 71 -5.64 -10.51 -1.86
N GLN A 72 -5.90 -11.61 -1.19
CA GLN A 72 -5.53 -12.93 -1.72
C GLN A 72 -6.51 -13.32 -2.83
N THR A 73 -6.21 -12.90 -4.04
CA THR A 73 -7.03 -13.22 -5.22
C THR A 73 -6.79 -14.63 -5.76
N GLU A 74 -5.74 -15.29 -5.30
CA GLU A 74 -5.34 -16.63 -5.73
C GLU A 74 -5.47 -17.58 -4.55
N GLY A 75 -6.40 -18.54 -4.64
CA GLY A 75 -6.81 -19.47 -3.57
C GLY A 75 -5.77 -20.48 -3.10
N ASP A 76 -4.49 -20.24 -3.31
CA ASP A 76 -3.39 -21.03 -2.78
C ASP A 76 -2.70 -20.22 -1.67
N ASN A 77 -2.43 -20.88 -0.54
CA ASN A 77 -1.67 -20.34 0.63
C ASN A 77 -0.25 -19.83 0.30
N LYS A 78 0.00 -19.38 -0.93
CA LYS A 78 1.28 -18.82 -1.34
C LYS A 78 1.37 -17.38 -0.85
N SER A 79 2.49 -17.06 -0.25
CA SER A 79 2.76 -15.72 0.25
C SER A 79 2.71 -14.69 -0.88
N VAL A 80 1.97 -13.60 -0.69
CA VAL A 80 1.98 -12.42 -1.58
C VAL A 80 3.41 -11.95 -1.87
N PHE A 81 4.32 -12.10 -0.91
CA PHE A 81 5.73 -11.77 -1.07
C PHE A 81 6.50 -12.66 -2.05
N ALA A 82 5.96 -13.81 -2.43
CA ALA A 82 6.57 -14.66 -3.45
C ALA A 82 6.38 -14.12 -4.88
N ASN A 83 5.44 -13.20 -5.08
CA ASN A 83 5.24 -12.52 -6.34
C ASN A 83 6.08 -11.24 -6.39
N SER A 84 7.06 -11.18 -7.29
CA SER A 84 8.00 -10.05 -7.43
C SER A 84 7.29 -8.72 -7.67
N PHE A 85 6.15 -8.71 -8.36
CA PHE A 85 5.35 -7.51 -8.60
C PHE A 85 4.90 -6.86 -7.29
N TYR A 86 4.31 -7.65 -6.39
CA TYR A 86 3.90 -7.12 -5.08
C TYR A 86 5.11 -6.75 -4.22
N GLY A 87 6.19 -7.53 -4.29
CA GLY A 87 7.42 -7.25 -3.56
C GLY A 87 8.01 -5.88 -3.89
N GLU A 88 8.07 -5.52 -5.17
CA GLU A 88 8.58 -4.21 -5.62
C GLU A 88 7.67 -3.06 -5.21
N ILE A 89 6.35 -3.22 -5.34
CA ILE A 89 5.38 -2.20 -4.91
C ILE A 89 5.46 -1.97 -3.40
N LEU A 90 5.40 -3.05 -2.60
CA LEU A 90 5.46 -2.98 -1.15
C LEU A 90 6.77 -2.37 -0.65
N GLY A 91 7.90 -2.75 -1.25
CA GLY A 91 9.20 -2.17 -0.92
C GLY A 91 9.30 -0.68 -1.28
N SER A 92 8.65 -0.25 -2.35
CA SER A 92 8.60 1.16 -2.75
C SER A 92 7.70 1.97 -1.82
N ILE A 93 6.54 1.43 -1.43
CA ILE A 93 5.63 2.05 -0.45
C ILE A 93 6.33 2.19 0.91
N GLU A 94 6.99 1.12 1.40
CA GLU A 94 7.69 1.17 2.68
C GLU A 94 8.78 2.24 2.69
N ARG A 95 9.61 2.26 1.65
CA ARG A 95 10.71 3.24 1.55
C ARG A 95 10.20 4.67 1.58
N GLU A 96 9.16 4.99 0.81
CA GLU A 96 8.60 6.34 0.75
C GLU A 96 7.87 6.69 2.05
N ALA A 97 7.07 5.79 2.59
CA ALA A 97 6.39 5.99 3.87
C ALA A 97 7.39 6.29 4.99
N ARG A 98 8.47 5.53 5.08
CA ARG A 98 9.54 5.73 6.07
C ARG A 98 10.24 7.07 5.91
N GLN A 99 10.50 7.54 4.68
CA GLN A 99 11.07 8.88 4.44
C GLN A 99 10.14 10.00 4.91
N GLN A 100 8.83 9.78 4.82
CA GLN A 100 7.79 10.71 5.29
C GLN A 100 7.45 10.54 6.79
N GLY A 101 8.15 9.64 7.49
CA GLY A 101 7.94 9.39 8.92
C GLY A 101 6.75 8.49 9.24
N TYR A 102 6.22 7.76 8.24
CA TYR A 102 5.17 6.76 8.45
C TYR A 102 5.74 5.36 8.57
N GLN A 103 4.98 4.49 9.24
CA GLN A 103 5.22 3.05 9.28
C GLN A 103 4.12 2.35 8.47
N VAL A 104 4.47 1.21 7.86
CA VAL A 104 3.55 0.43 7.02
C VAL A 104 3.11 -0.81 7.76
N VAL A 105 1.79 -1.03 7.78
CA VAL A 105 1.16 -2.25 8.27
C VAL A 105 0.59 -2.99 7.08
N ILE A 106 1.17 -4.14 6.74
CA ILE A 106 0.75 -4.95 5.59
C ILE A 106 -0.25 -6.00 6.05
N SER A 107 -1.38 -6.09 5.35
CA SER A 107 -2.36 -7.14 5.49
C SER A 107 -2.53 -7.88 4.16
N CYS A 108 -2.38 -9.21 4.22
CA CYS A 108 -2.63 -10.11 3.08
C CYS A 108 -3.96 -10.84 3.27
N ALA A 109 -4.95 -10.17 3.80
CA ALA A 109 -6.30 -10.69 4.02
C ALA A 109 -7.29 -10.02 3.08
N ASP A 110 -8.45 -10.66 2.92
CA ASP A 110 -9.56 -10.03 2.23
C ASP A 110 -9.97 -8.73 2.93
N LEU A 111 -10.31 -7.73 2.12
CA LEU A 111 -10.88 -6.47 2.60
C LEU A 111 -12.32 -6.74 3.05
N ASP A 112 -12.48 -7.22 4.26
CA ASP A 112 -13.75 -7.41 4.93
C ASP A 112 -14.02 -6.33 5.98
N ASP A 113 -15.16 -6.41 6.63
CA ASP A 113 -15.54 -5.51 7.73
C ASP A 113 -14.52 -5.55 8.88
N ASN A 114 -13.83 -6.68 9.05
CA ASN A 114 -12.81 -6.85 10.06
C ASN A 114 -11.57 -5.99 9.77
N TYR A 115 -11.14 -5.88 8.50
CA TYR A 115 -10.03 -5.00 8.13
C TYR A 115 -10.35 -3.53 8.38
N ILE A 116 -11.55 -3.10 8.00
CA ILE A 116 -12.01 -1.72 8.23
C ILE A 116 -12.05 -1.42 9.74
N ARG A 117 -12.56 -2.36 10.54
CA ARG A 117 -12.55 -2.25 12.01
C ARG A 117 -11.12 -2.11 12.55
N ILE A 118 -10.18 -2.96 12.10
CA ILE A 118 -8.77 -2.87 12.48
C ILE A 118 -8.16 -1.52 12.09
N ALA A 119 -8.50 -1.00 10.91
CA ALA A 119 -8.01 0.29 10.45
C ALA A 119 -8.43 1.44 11.39
N TYR A 120 -9.67 1.41 11.88
CA TYR A 120 -10.13 2.36 12.90
C TYR A 120 -9.49 2.13 14.27
N GLU A 121 -9.45 0.88 14.74
CA GLU A 121 -8.86 0.52 16.04
C GLU A 121 -7.37 0.89 16.14
N ARG A 122 -6.65 0.79 15.02
CA ARG A 122 -5.24 1.18 14.91
C ARG A 122 -5.05 2.64 14.52
N ASN A 123 -6.14 3.38 14.33
CA ASN A 123 -6.12 4.79 13.94
C ASN A 123 -5.25 5.03 12.70
N LEU A 124 -5.40 4.19 11.64
CA LEU A 124 -4.60 4.32 10.44
C LEU A 124 -4.79 5.71 9.80
N SER A 125 -3.70 6.33 9.40
CA SER A 125 -3.71 7.63 8.71
C SER A 125 -4.18 7.54 7.26
N GLY A 126 -4.09 6.35 6.66
CA GLY A 126 -4.52 6.07 5.29
C GLY A 126 -4.45 4.58 4.98
N ILE A 127 -5.11 4.19 3.90
CA ILE A 127 -5.13 2.83 3.37
C ILE A 127 -4.66 2.87 1.91
N ILE A 128 -3.75 1.97 1.54
CA ILE A 128 -3.40 1.67 0.17
C ILE A 128 -3.92 0.27 -0.14
N ALA A 129 -4.85 0.15 -1.07
CA ALA A 129 -5.44 -1.13 -1.46
C ALA A 129 -5.00 -1.51 -2.88
N ILE A 130 -4.37 -2.67 -3.03
CA ILE A 130 -3.75 -3.12 -4.28
C ILE A 130 -4.62 -4.22 -4.90
N GLY A 131 -5.02 -4.06 -6.17
CA GLY A 131 -5.73 -5.10 -6.91
C GLY A 131 -7.16 -5.37 -6.40
N VAL A 132 -7.86 -4.35 -5.94
CA VAL A 132 -9.26 -4.46 -5.49
C VAL A 132 -10.19 -4.17 -6.67
N TYR A 133 -11.05 -5.13 -7.01
CA TYR A 133 -11.94 -5.06 -8.18
C TYR A 133 -13.43 -5.21 -7.83
N GLN A 134 -13.75 -5.67 -6.63
CA GLN A 134 -15.13 -5.99 -6.22
C GLN A 134 -15.87 -4.73 -5.82
N ASP A 135 -17.01 -4.49 -6.46
CA ASP A 135 -17.83 -3.30 -6.24
C ASP A 135 -18.29 -3.19 -4.76
N GLU A 136 -18.56 -4.32 -4.08
CA GLU A 136 -18.95 -4.33 -2.67
C GLU A 136 -17.84 -3.83 -1.74
N ILE A 137 -16.60 -4.24 -2.00
CA ILE A 137 -15.43 -3.81 -1.20
C ILE A 137 -15.16 -2.32 -1.43
N LEU A 138 -15.26 -1.87 -2.69
CA LEU A 138 -15.08 -0.47 -3.04
C LEU A 138 -16.15 0.42 -2.38
N SER A 139 -17.40 -0.06 -2.33
CA SER A 139 -18.50 0.64 -1.61
C SER A 139 -18.18 0.79 -0.13
N LYS A 140 -17.75 -0.28 0.54
CA LYS A 140 -17.35 -0.23 1.95
C LYS A 140 -16.18 0.70 2.20
N LEU A 141 -15.18 0.71 1.31
CA LEU A 141 -14.05 1.64 1.40
C LEU A 141 -14.48 3.10 1.23
N SER A 142 -15.45 3.38 0.35
CA SER A 142 -15.96 4.76 0.15
C SER A 142 -16.71 5.30 1.36
N GLU A 143 -17.27 4.43 2.19
CA GLU A 143 -17.95 4.81 3.43
C GLU A 143 -16.96 5.13 4.57
N THR A 144 -15.68 4.79 4.42
CA THR A 144 -14.69 5.08 5.46
C THR A 144 -14.32 6.56 5.46
N LYS A 145 -14.00 7.09 6.65
CA LYS A 145 -13.41 8.43 6.78
C LYS A 145 -11.89 8.43 6.64
N ILE A 146 -11.29 7.25 6.45
CA ILE A 146 -9.85 7.09 6.29
C ILE A 146 -9.52 7.32 4.81
N PRO A 147 -8.53 8.16 4.47
CA PRO A 147 -8.10 8.34 3.09
C PRO A 147 -7.68 7.02 2.45
N VAL A 148 -8.18 6.74 1.24
CA VAL A 148 -7.88 5.50 0.50
C VAL A 148 -7.25 5.84 -0.84
N VAL A 149 -6.18 5.11 -1.17
CA VAL A 149 -5.56 5.09 -2.50
C VAL A 149 -5.64 3.67 -3.04
N LEU A 150 -6.08 3.54 -4.28
CA LEU A 150 -6.12 2.26 -4.98
C LEU A 150 -4.90 2.12 -5.89
N ILE A 151 -4.36 0.91 -5.99
CA ILE A 151 -3.33 0.55 -6.98
C ILE A 151 -3.88 -0.58 -7.84
N ASP A 152 -3.72 -0.47 -9.16
CA ASP A 152 -4.19 -1.45 -10.14
C ASP A 152 -5.69 -1.80 -10.02
N SER A 153 -6.53 -0.81 -9.79
CA SER A 153 -7.98 -0.95 -9.74
C SER A 153 -8.64 -0.19 -10.89
N TYR A 154 -9.63 -0.77 -11.52
CA TYR A 154 -10.41 -0.15 -12.60
C TYR A 154 -11.85 0.12 -12.15
N CYS A 155 -12.01 0.63 -10.93
CA CYS A 155 -13.32 1.04 -10.43
C CYS A 155 -13.85 2.26 -11.20
N LYS A 156 -15.18 2.35 -11.29
CA LYS A 156 -15.87 3.46 -11.96
C LYS A 156 -16.13 4.66 -11.03
N THR A 157 -15.89 4.50 -9.72
CA THR A 157 -16.13 5.56 -8.74
C THR A 157 -15.01 6.60 -8.80
N GLN A 158 -15.38 7.88 -8.72
CA GLN A 158 -14.43 8.99 -8.62
C GLN A 158 -14.00 9.25 -7.17
N ASP A 159 -14.42 8.41 -6.23
CA ASP A 159 -14.22 8.63 -4.80
C ASP A 159 -12.79 8.32 -4.34
N PHE A 160 -11.98 7.70 -5.20
CA PHE A 160 -10.63 7.27 -4.84
C PHE A 160 -9.57 7.85 -5.76
N ASN A 161 -8.43 8.21 -5.17
CA ASN A 161 -7.20 8.35 -5.94
C ASN A 161 -6.74 6.95 -6.39
N ASN A 162 -6.39 6.82 -7.67
CA ASN A 162 -6.01 5.55 -8.24
C ASN A 162 -4.69 5.66 -9.01
N VAL A 163 -3.75 4.80 -8.68
CA VAL A 163 -2.45 4.68 -9.35
C VAL A 163 -2.47 3.43 -10.21
N ARG A 164 -2.35 3.58 -11.51
CA ARG A 164 -2.37 2.45 -12.47
C ARG A 164 -1.61 2.81 -13.75
N ILE A 165 -1.26 1.79 -14.50
CA ILE A 165 -0.79 1.92 -15.88
C ILE A 165 -1.98 1.75 -16.85
N ASP A 166 -1.77 2.05 -18.11
CA ASP A 166 -2.76 1.75 -19.15
C ASP A 166 -2.55 0.31 -19.66
N ASP A 167 -3.16 -0.64 -18.95
CA ASP A 167 -3.08 -2.07 -19.25
C ASP A 167 -3.65 -2.44 -20.62
N GLU A 168 -4.72 -1.74 -21.05
CA GLU A 168 -5.33 -1.94 -22.36
C GLU A 168 -4.38 -1.52 -23.46
N GLN A 169 -3.82 -0.33 -23.34
CA GLN A 169 -2.86 0.19 -24.32
C GLN A 169 -1.56 -0.63 -24.32
N GLY A 170 -1.06 -1.05 -23.17
CA GLY A 170 0.13 -1.89 -23.08
C GLY A 170 -0.04 -3.21 -23.81
N SER A 171 -1.16 -3.91 -23.61
CA SER A 171 -1.47 -5.16 -24.29
C SER A 171 -1.72 -4.97 -25.78
N TYR A 172 -2.40 -3.89 -26.15
CA TYR A 172 -2.60 -3.52 -27.55
C TYR A 172 -1.26 -3.31 -28.28
N LEU A 173 -0.34 -2.57 -27.69
CA LEU A 173 0.97 -2.30 -28.27
C LEU A 173 1.79 -3.57 -28.44
N ALA A 174 1.81 -4.45 -27.44
CA ALA A 174 2.53 -5.73 -27.49
C ALA A 174 1.98 -6.64 -28.61
N THR A 175 0.66 -6.77 -28.68
CA THR A 175 -0.01 -7.60 -29.69
C THR A 175 0.21 -7.02 -31.10
N SER A 176 0.03 -5.71 -31.27
CA SER A 176 0.26 -5.02 -32.53
C SER A 176 1.72 -5.14 -32.99
N TYR A 177 2.67 -5.18 -32.07
CA TYR A 177 4.07 -5.40 -32.38
C TYR A 177 4.28 -6.79 -33.00
N LEU A 178 3.69 -7.84 -32.40
CA LEU A 178 3.78 -9.21 -32.95
C LEU A 178 3.13 -9.30 -34.33
N ILE A 179 1.98 -8.68 -34.52
CA ILE A 179 1.29 -8.63 -35.82
C ILE A 179 2.18 -7.98 -36.89
N ARG A 180 2.78 -6.82 -36.58
CA ARG A 180 3.72 -6.15 -37.51
C ARG A 180 4.97 -6.99 -37.84
N LYS A 181 5.33 -7.93 -36.97
CA LYS A 181 6.41 -8.90 -37.23
C LYS A 181 5.96 -10.12 -38.05
N GLY A 182 4.70 -10.13 -38.51
CA GLY A 182 4.15 -11.19 -39.36
C GLY A 182 3.50 -12.35 -38.61
N HIS A 183 3.34 -12.24 -37.29
CA HIS A 183 2.67 -13.28 -36.51
C HIS A 183 1.15 -13.13 -36.64
N SER A 184 0.46 -14.21 -37.01
CA SER A 184 -0.99 -14.30 -37.07
C SER A 184 -1.58 -15.27 -36.03
N ARG A 185 -0.73 -16.12 -35.45
CA ARG A 185 -1.12 -17.07 -34.39
C ARG A 185 -0.52 -16.60 -33.06
N ILE A 186 -1.29 -15.77 -32.36
CA ILE A 186 -0.86 -15.11 -31.12
C ILE A 186 -1.73 -15.63 -29.99
N GLY A 187 -1.12 -16.29 -28.99
CA GLY A 187 -1.82 -16.75 -27.78
C GLY A 187 -1.82 -15.67 -26.69
N PHE A 188 -2.83 -15.72 -25.82
CA PHE A 188 -2.96 -14.87 -24.63
C PHE A 188 -2.95 -15.73 -23.38
N LEU A 189 -1.84 -15.70 -22.65
CA LEU A 189 -1.68 -16.38 -21.35
C LEU A 189 -1.86 -15.36 -20.23
N CYS A 190 -2.79 -15.61 -19.33
CA CYS A 190 -3.12 -14.66 -18.27
C CYS A 190 -3.61 -15.35 -16.99
N GLY A 191 -3.67 -14.58 -15.89
CA GLY A 191 -4.44 -14.92 -14.71
C GLY A 191 -5.94 -14.82 -14.95
N HIS A 192 -6.74 -15.06 -13.91
CA HIS A 192 -8.21 -14.98 -14.01
C HIS A 192 -8.69 -13.63 -14.54
N ILE A 193 -9.55 -13.66 -15.57
CA ILE A 193 -10.14 -12.47 -16.18
C ILE A 193 -11.34 -12.04 -15.33
N GLN A 194 -11.09 -11.21 -14.32
CA GLN A 194 -12.14 -10.66 -13.46
C GLN A 194 -12.70 -9.36 -14.03
N LYS A 195 -13.99 -9.12 -13.82
CA LYS A 195 -14.64 -7.85 -14.15
C LYS A 195 -13.95 -6.69 -13.44
N ASN A 196 -13.68 -5.61 -14.16
CA ASN A 196 -12.96 -4.43 -13.69
C ASN A 196 -11.49 -4.70 -13.26
N GLY A 197 -10.97 -5.89 -13.56
CA GLY A 197 -9.59 -6.25 -13.24
C GLY A 197 -8.60 -5.92 -14.35
N VAL A 198 -7.33 -5.92 -13.99
CA VAL A 198 -6.17 -5.70 -14.88
C VAL A 198 -6.20 -6.67 -16.07
N MET A 199 -6.46 -7.97 -15.82
CA MET A 199 -6.47 -8.98 -16.89
C MET A 199 -7.57 -8.74 -17.91
N GLN A 200 -8.73 -8.23 -17.48
CA GLN A 200 -9.80 -7.85 -18.42
C GLN A 200 -9.33 -6.72 -19.34
N LYS A 201 -8.61 -5.74 -18.81
CA LYS A 201 -8.08 -4.62 -19.59
C LYS A 201 -7.02 -5.07 -20.60
N ARG A 202 -6.09 -5.90 -20.16
CA ARG A 202 -5.10 -6.51 -21.06
C ARG A 202 -5.74 -7.34 -22.17
N PHE A 203 -6.76 -8.13 -21.83
CA PHE A 203 -7.51 -8.90 -22.81
C PHE A 203 -8.25 -8.01 -23.84
N GLN A 204 -8.81 -6.87 -23.39
CA GLN A 204 -9.44 -5.90 -24.30
C GLN A 204 -8.42 -5.34 -25.31
N GLY A 205 -7.22 -4.97 -24.85
CA GLY A 205 -6.15 -4.49 -25.72
C GLY A 205 -5.67 -5.54 -26.73
N TYR A 206 -5.49 -6.79 -26.28
CA TYR A 206 -5.16 -7.91 -27.16
C TYR A 206 -6.22 -8.11 -28.25
N ARG A 207 -7.51 -8.19 -27.87
CA ARG A 207 -8.62 -8.37 -28.79
C ARG A 207 -8.70 -7.24 -29.81
N LYS A 208 -8.58 -6.00 -29.36
CA LYS A 208 -8.61 -4.81 -30.21
C LYS A 208 -7.52 -4.85 -31.27
N ALA A 209 -6.31 -5.23 -30.92
CA ALA A 209 -5.19 -5.32 -31.86
C ALA A 209 -5.42 -6.40 -32.95
N LEU A 210 -6.00 -7.55 -32.59
CA LEU A 210 -6.35 -8.59 -33.55
C LEU A 210 -7.47 -8.11 -34.49
N GLU A 211 -8.51 -7.50 -33.94
CA GLU A 211 -9.66 -7.00 -34.69
C GLU A 211 -9.25 -5.96 -35.75
N GLU A 212 -8.44 -4.98 -35.38
CA GLU A 212 -7.92 -3.96 -36.29
C GLU A 212 -7.03 -4.55 -37.40
N ALA A 213 -6.37 -5.67 -37.13
CA ALA A 213 -5.58 -6.38 -38.15
C ALA A 213 -6.38 -7.40 -38.99
N GLY A 214 -7.67 -7.54 -38.75
CA GLY A 214 -8.50 -8.53 -39.44
C GLY A 214 -8.20 -9.98 -39.06
N ILE A 215 -7.57 -10.20 -37.87
CA ILE A 215 -7.25 -11.52 -37.37
C ILE A 215 -8.39 -11.97 -36.43
N ASN A 216 -9.02 -13.10 -36.75
CA ASN A 216 -10.07 -13.64 -35.92
C ASN A 216 -9.52 -14.13 -34.56
N LEU A 217 -10.18 -13.72 -33.48
CA LEU A 217 -9.92 -14.24 -32.16
C LEU A 217 -10.18 -15.75 -32.10
N ASN A 218 -9.20 -16.54 -31.70
CA ASN A 218 -9.39 -17.96 -31.47
C ASN A 218 -9.49 -18.23 -29.95
N PRO A 219 -10.66 -18.65 -29.43
CA PRO A 219 -10.82 -18.93 -28.01
C PRO A 219 -9.88 -19.99 -27.45
N GLN A 220 -9.40 -20.92 -28.29
CA GLN A 220 -8.45 -21.96 -27.89
C GLN A 220 -7.03 -21.41 -27.61
N TRP A 221 -6.75 -20.19 -27.97
CA TRP A 221 -5.47 -19.53 -27.72
C TRP A 221 -5.53 -18.58 -26.52
N ILE A 222 -6.61 -18.63 -25.75
CA ILE A 222 -6.74 -17.90 -24.49
C ILE A 222 -6.53 -18.89 -23.34
N PHE A 223 -5.44 -18.71 -22.63
CA PHE A 223 -5.01 -19.60 -21.55
C PHE A 223 -5.14 -18.86 -20.23
N GLU A 224 -6.28 -19.06 -19.59
CA GLU A 224 -6.53 -18.53 -18.24
C GLU A 224 -6.04 -19.53 -17.21
N ARG A 225 -5.02 -19.15 -16.43
CA ARG A 225 -4.35 -20.00 -15.44
C ARG A 225 -4.04 -19.19 -14.19
N LYS A 226 -3.73 -19.87 -13.09
CA LYS A 226 -3.17 -19.19 -11.92
C LYS A 226 -1.80 -18.61 -12.27
N VAL A 227 -1.46 -17.49 -11.63
CA VAL A 227 -0.14 -16.85 -11.82
C VAL A 227 0.90 -17.60 -10.98
N SER A 228 1.31 -18.77 -11.46
CA SER A 228 2.34 -19.60 -10.82
C SER A 228 3.29 -20.18 -11.86
N PHE A 229 4.48 -20.59 -11.40
CA PHE A 229 5.45 -21.24 -12.28
C PHE A 229 4.94 -22.61 -12.79
N GLU A 230 4.19 -23.32 -11.94
CA GLU A 230 3.62 -24.63 -12.26
C GLU A 230 2.54 -24.53 -13.33
N ASP A 231 1.69 -23.51 -13.25
CA ASP A 231 0.58 -23.30 -14.20
C ASP A 231 1.03 -22.65 -15.51
N GLY A 232 2.23 -22.12 -15.55
CA GLY A 232 2.85 -21.53 -16.75
C GLY A 232 3.59 -22.55 -17.64
N ARG A 233 3.65 -23.82 -17.22
CA ARG A 233 4.21 -24.95 -17.99
C ARG A 233 3.11 -25.66 -18.77
#